data_cbd549953bf47b11a5fcc15c904f3284
#
_entry.id   cbd549953bf47b11a5fcc15c904f3284
#
_cell.length_a   1.000
_cell.length_b   1.000
_cell.length_c   1.000
_cell.angle_alpha   90.00
_cell.angle_beta   90.00
_cell.angle_gamma   90.00
#
_symmetry.space_group_name_H-M   'P 1'
#
loop_
_entity.id
_entity.type
_entity.pdbx_description
1 polymer ?
#
loop_
_entity_poly.entity_id
_entity_poly.type
_entity_poly.pdbx_seq_one_letter_code
_entity_poly.pdbx_strand_id
1 'polypeptide(L)'
;MEKKFVKKIQTSGHSLKFLLLFTTLMLLSLFGVDYAFGHGIGSETFPPVELDGRLVTLEVGSSQNNPELNDDQQISISLIDFNSKITLRDVTFLITSERGDQFLFEQEFQADNGFIVFNFVSEDTDPIIIDDDNTSNDFFGSLMGLESRMVHVIGPKLSEGGLYKFDISVLTADGYSKKLDSPLVFNAGISIAQTSKHNVVDPNFGEQNIYVITYYDEISDFEYNSNSKEISFSMPFEWSQSNINQTSVVHEELQISKDFGDLLVSGFTMYVNGIQLSEDVVNIDDFFSNERVVHFIIYQKELLKIFESNPSKNKMDFIIKPNLDYSHLSSVTENGQFRILTSWEPEDLKSNSNAKILFDVTDIFLKNRPIATTYEFSITQNDRVIFEQSGTSSDSKEVHNIAEFFIPEDISGIVNLNFNNLDNNNLAKAVIPIVINRITQNDSNGIPVWIKNNAGWWSEEQIDDNTFIQGIEYLIQNNIIVIPQTQQGNSDSNGIPVWIKNNAGWWADGSINDETFIQGLEFLIKNGIIHV
;
A
#
# COMPACT_ATOMS: atom_id res chain seq x y z
N MET A 1 41.94 -46.35 36.61
CA MET A 1 40.67 -46.36 35.88
C MET A 1 40.07 -44.95 35.92
N GLU A 2 40.45 -44.14 34.93
CA GLU A 2 40.01 -42.74 34.81
C GLU A 2 38.69 -42.69 34.04
N LYS A 3 37.67 -42.04 34.59
CA LYS A 3 36.46 -41.65 33.88
C LYS A 3 36.56 -40.16 33.56
N LYS A 4 36.80 -39.84 32.28
CA LYS A 4 36.70 -38.48 31.73
C LYS A 4 35.23 -38.02 31.69
N PHE A 5 34.92 -36.93 32.40
CA PHE A 5 33.67 -36.17 32.25
C PHE A 5 33.74 -35.29 31.01
N VAL A 6 32.93 -35.57 30.00
CA VAL A 6 32.72 -34.68 28.85
C VAL A 6 31.56 -33.73 29.18
N LYS A 7 31.86 -32.46 29.40
CA LYS A 7 30.89 -31.39 29.61
C LYS A 7 30.32 -30.95 28.25
N LYS A 8 29.08 -31.30 28.01
CA LYS A 8 28.34 -30.88 26.80
C LYS A 8 27.95 -29.40 26.96
N ILE A 9 28.60 -28.52 26.20
CA ILE A 9 28.21 -27.11 26.11
C ILE A 9 27.03 -27.01 25.16
N GLN A 10 25.88 -26.70 25.72
CA GLN A 10 24.66 -26.41 24.98
C GLN A 10 24.69 -24.91 24.61
N THR A 11 25.15 -24.58 23.39
CA THR A 11 25.04 -23.22 22.84
C THR A 11 23.64 -23.00 22.35
N SER A 12 22.98 -21.98 22.89
CA SER A 12 21.64 -21.57 22.52
C SER A 12 21.61 -21.11 21.07
N GLY A 13 20.62 -21.61 20.29
CA GLY A 13 20.48 -21.36 18.86
C GLY A 13 20.26 -19.89 18.45
N HIS A 14 20.09 -18.98 19.43
CA HIS A 14 19.91 -17.55 19.18
C HIS A 14 21.21 -16.81 18.84
N SER A 15 22.34 -17.18 19.43
CA SER A 15 23.63 -16.53 19.13
C SER A 15 24.15 -16.85 17.71
N LEU A 16 23.80 -18.04 17.18
CA LEU A 16 24.25 -18.45 15.84
C LEU A 16 23.45 -17.74 14.73
N LYS A 17 22.16 -17.47 14.96
CA LYS A 17 21.30 -16.71 14.02
C LYS A 17 21.69 -15.23 13.96
N PHE A 18 22.07 -14.64 15.09
CA PHE A 18 22.54 -13.25 15.16
C PHE A 18 23.92 -13.10 14.48
N LEU A 19 24.81 -14.07 14.63
CA LEU A 19 26.10 -14.07 13.95
C LEU A 19 25.97 -14.26 12.43
N LEU A 20 25.00 -15.07 11.96
CA LEU A 20 24.76 -15.28 10.53
C LEU A 20 24.13 -14.03 9.89
N LEU A 21 23.23 -13.32 10.59
CA LEU A 21 22.64 -12.06 10.11
C LEU A 21 23.71 -10.95 10.00
N PHE A 22 24.63 -10.88 10.96
CA PHE A 22 25.72 -9.90 10.96
C PHE A 22 26.77 -10.19 9.87
N THR A 23 27.04 -11.47 9.59
CA THR A 23 27.97 -11.86 8.51
C THR A 23 27.38 -11.70 7.12
N THR A 24 26.06 -11.84 6.93
CA THR A 24 25.39 -11.52 5.65
C THR A 24 25.35 -10.02 5.39
N LEU A 25 25.12 -9.19 6.41
CA LEU A 25 25.19 -7.73 6.26
C LEU A 25 26.62 -7.26 5.92
N MET A 26 27.65 -7.89 6.50
CA MET A 26 29.06 -7.56 6.24
C MET A 26 29.55 -8.07 4.88
N LEU A 27 28.94 -9.12 4.30
CA LEU A 27 29.27 -9.64 2.97
C LEU A 27 28.62 -8.85 1.82
N LEU A 28 27.52 -8.14 2.08
CA LEU A 28 26.90 -7.24 1.10
C LEU A 28 27.71 -5.95 0.88
N SER A 29 28.58 -5.57 1.81
CA SER A 29 29.48 -4.40 1.68
C SER A 29 30.76 -4.67 0.85
N LEU A 30 30.97 -5.90 0.37
CA LEU A 30 32.16 -6.28 -0.41
C LEU A 30 31.96 -6.31 -1.94
N PHE A 31 30.72 -6.13 -2.40
CA PHE A 31 30.47 -5.88 -3.82
C PHE A 31 30.37 -4.36 -4.00
N GLY A 32 31.29 -3.80 -4.77
CA GLY A 32 31.35 -2.37 -5.07
C GLY A 32 30.00 -1.87 -5.55
N VAL A 33 29.27 -1.26 -4.64
CA VAL A 33 28.05 -0.52 -4.93
C VAL A 33 28.55 0.83 -5.42
N ASP A 34 28.22 1.19 -6.64
CA ASP A 34 28.31 2.58 -7.07
C ASP A 34 27.58 3.41 -6.01
N TYR A 35 28.26 4.41 -5.44
CA TYR A 35 27.73 5.23 -4.37
C TYR A 35 26.46 5.92 -4.87
N ALA A 36 25.29 5.41 -4.48
CA ALA A 36 24.03 6.09 -4.67
C ALA A 36 23.98 7.23 -3.64
N PHE A 37 24.16 8.45 -4.11
CA PHE A 37 23.89 9.65 -3.33
C PHE A 37 22.38 9.80 -3.25
N GLY A 38 21.79 9.78 -2.07
CA GLY A 38 20.37 9.92 -1.96
C GLY A 38 19.96 10.44 -0.58
N HIS A 39 19.02 11.37 -0.55
CA HIS A 39 18.23 11.60 0.64
C HIS A 39 17.65 10.26 1.05
N GLY A 40 18.22 9.67 2.11
CA GLY A 40 17.99 8.31 2.52
C GLY A 40 17.05 8.27 3.73
N ILE A 41 16.31 7.16 3.84
CA ILE A 41 15.57 6.85 5.06
C ILE A 41 16.59 6.67 6.20
N GLY A 42 16.62 7.64 7.13
CA GLY A 42 17.38 7.54 8.36
C GLY A 42 18.88 7.84 8.31
N SER A 43 19.56 7.86 7.15
CA SER A 43 20.98 8.26 7.08
C SER A 43 21.47 8.57 5.67
N GLU A 44 22.41 9.50 5.57
CA GLU A 44 23.09 9.86 4.33
C GLU A 44 24.60 9.93 4.57
N THR A 45 25.39 9.32 3.65
CA THR A 45 26.85 9.38 3.68
C THR A 45 27.35 9.99 2.38
N PHE A 46 28.11 11.07 2.47
CA PHE A 46 28.61 11.81 1.30
C PHE A 46 29.86 11.17 0.70
N PRO A 47 30.15 11.43 -0.61
CA PRO A 47 31.41 11.05 -1.21
C PRO A 47 32.58 11.64 -0.45
N PRO A 48 33.70 10.92 -0.37
CA PRO A 48 34.89 11.45 0.23
C PRO A 48 35.43 12.64 -0.57
N VAL A 49 35.76 13.71 0.13
CA VAL A 49 36.40 14.91 -0.39
C VAL A 49 37.83 15.04 0.18
N GLU A 50 38.72 15.70 -0.53
CA GLU A 50 40.08 15.93 -0.06
C GLU A 50 40.14 17.09 0.94
N LEU A 51 40.79 16.86 2.08
CA LEU A 51 41.09 17.84 3.10
C LEU A 51 42.52 17.66 3.61
N ASP A 52 43.41 18.61 3.36
CA ASP A 52 44.81 18.61 3.86
C ASP A 52 45.55 17.30 3.57
N GLY A 53 45.38 16.69 2.37
CA GLY A 53 46.05 15.48 1.94
C GLY A 53 45.46 14.17 2.46
N ARG A 54 44.26 14.20 3.05
CA ARG A 54 43.45 13.02 3.42
C ARG A 54 42.03 13.13 2.83
N LEU A 55 41.38 11.98 2.73
CA LEU A 55 39.96 11.93 2.34
C LEU A 55 39.06 11.99 3.58
N VAL A 56 38.08 12.87 3.58
CA VAL A 56 37.08 13.00 4.62
C VAL A 56 35.68 12.84 4.03
N THR A 57 34.73 12.36 4.82
CA THR A 57 33.33 12.25 4.45
C THR A 57 32.44 12.84 5.53
N LEU A 58 31.30 13.39 5.13
CA LEU A 58 30.25 13.77 6.04
C LEU A 58 29.23 12.62 6.13
N GLU A 59 28.79 12.30 7.34
CA GLU A 59 27.68 11.39 7.59
C GLU A 59 26.59 12.14 8.37
N VAL A 60 25.34 12.01 7.93
CA VAL A 60 24.16 12.53 8.58
C VAL A 60 23.22 11.37 8.87
N GLY A 61 22.71 11.24 10.09
CA GLY A 61 21.86 10.13 10.49
C GLY A 61 20.73 10.57 11.42
N SER A 62 19.60 9.88 11.38
CA SER A 62 18.52 10.05 12.34
C SER A 62 18.38 8.83 13.25
N SER A 63 18.00 9.07 14.51
CA SER A 63 17.46 8.01 15.33
C SER A 63 16.04 7.73 14.81
N GLN A 64 15.81 6.57 14.21
CA GLN A 64 14.44 6.13 13.98
C GLN A 64 13.84 5.72 15.35
N ASN A 65 13.25 6.68 16.03
CA ASN A 65 12.45 6.38 17.21
C ASN A 65 11.10 5.82 16.72
N ASN A 66 10.56 4.86 17.48
CA ASN A 66 9.26 4.27 17.21
C ASN A 66 8.21 5.39 17.16
N PRO A 67 7.47 5.59 16.04
CA PRO A 67 6.46 6.65 15.93
C PRO A 67 5.36 6.58 17.02
N GLU A 68 5.22 5.43 17.70
CA GLU A 68 4.26 5.23 18.77
C GLU A 68 4.68 5.86 20.11
N LEU A 69 5.95 6.30 20.27
CA LEU A 69 6.49 6.70 21.57
C LEU A 69 6.62 8.21 21.80
N ASN A 70 6.16 9.09 20.92
CA ASN A 70 6.29 10.57 21.11
C ASN A 70 7.70 11.02 21.56
N ASP A 71 8.73 10.30 21.18
CA ASP A 71 10.11 10.63 21.53
C ASP A 71 10.61 11.75 20.60
N ASP A 72 11.43 12.65 21.16
CA ASP A 72 12.08 13.73 20.41
C ASP A 72 12.89 13.16 19.23
N GLN A 73 12.81 13.79 18.07
CA GLN A 73 13.56 13.37 16.88
C GLN A 73 15.00 13.82 16.97
N GLN A 74 15.95 12.91 16.75
CA GLN A 74 17.37 13.23 16.80
C GLN A 74 18.02 13.05 15.43
N ILE A 75 18.79 14.05 14.99
CA ILE A 75 19.59 14.00 13.78
C ILE A 75 21.04 14.29 14.14
N SER A 76 21.93 13.39 13.77
CA SER A 76 23.38 13.50 13.99
C SER A 76 24.11 13.94 12.74
N ILE A 77 25.14 14.75 12.89
CA ILE A 77 26.05 15.18 11.83
C ILE A 77 27.48 14.87 12.28
N SER A 78 28.27 14.18 11.45
CA SER A 78 29.66 13.86 11.76
C SER A 78 30.59 14.03 10.56
N LEU A 79 31.77 14.60 10.78
CA LEU A 79 32.85 14.67 9.81
C LEU A 79 33.90 13.60 10.14
N ILE A 80 34.11 12.67 9.22
CA ILE A 80 34.86 11.43 9.46
C ILE A 80 36.07 11.35 8.48
N ASP A 81 37.21 10.95 8.96
CA ASP A 81 38.31 10.49 8.07
C ASP A 81 37.89 9.21 7.35
N PHE A 82 37.83 9.27 6.03
CA PHE A 82 37.29 8.19 5.20
C PHE A 82 38.01 6.85 5.35
N ASN A 83 39.31 6.89 5.58
CA ASN A 83 40.15 5.68 5.66
C ASN A 83 40.15 5.08 7.07
N SER A 84 40.32 5.91 8.11
CA SER A 84 40.39 5.43 9.49
C SER A 84 39.03 5.25 10.14
N LYS A 85 37.95 5.84 9.57
CA LYS A 85 36.60 5.88 10.13
C LYS A 85 36.52 6.56 11.51
N ILE A 86 37.43 7.47 11.78
CA ILE A 86 37.48 8.24 13.03
C ILE A 86 36.99 9.65 12.72
N THR A 87 36.16 10.20 13.60
CA THR A 87 35.67 11.60 13.53
C THR A 87 36.88 12.57 13.66
N LEU A 88 36.81 13.69 12.94
CA LEU A 88 37.76 14.76 13.05
C LEU A 88 37.55 15.54 14.36
N ARG A 89 38.58 16.29 14.79
CA ARG A 89 38.48 17.10 16.01
C ARG A 89 38.39 18.59 15.68
N ASP A 90 37.89 19.35 16.65
CA ASP A 90 37.83 20.82 16.61
C ASP A 90 37.26 21.32 15.29
N VAL A 91 36.07 20.78 14.92
CA VAL A 91 35.35 21.13 13.69
C VAL A 91 34.36 22.25 13.97
N THR A 92 34.36 23.27 13.11
CA THR A 92 33.30 24.27 13.08
C THR A 92 32.42 24.04 11.87
N PHE A 93 31.14 23.82 12.12
CA PHE A 93 30.10 23.73 11.11
C PHE A 93 29.30 25.05 11.07
N LEU A 94 29.05 25.60 9.89
CA LEU A 94 27.94 26.53 9.66
C LEU A 94 26.81 25.70 9.07
N ILE A 95 25.66 25.68 9.76
CA ILE A 95 24.53 24.83 9.39
C ILE A 95 23.30 25.71 9.22
N THR A 96 22.69 25.60 8.03
CA THR A 96 21.33 26.08 7.78
C THR A 96 20.41 24.86 7.77
N SER A 97 19.30 24.92 8.48
CA SER A 97 18.32 23.83 8.53
C SER A 97 16.91 24.32 8.19
N GLU A 98 16.20 23.49 7.43
CA GLU A 98 14.81 23.68 7.04
C GLU A 98 14.03 22.37 7.23
N ARG A 99 12.72 22.45 7.52
CA ARG A 99 11.78 21.33 7.50
C ARG A 99 10.65 21.66 6.52
N GLY A 100 10.59 20.95 5.40
CA GLY A 100 9.73 21.35 4.28
C GLY A 100 10.06 22.78 3.84
N ASP A 101 9.06 23.67 3.90
CA ASP A 101 9.21 25.10 3.61
C ASP A 101 9.51 25.97 4.87
N GLN A 102 9.62 25.34 6.04
CA GLN A 102 9.88 26.04 7.29
C GLN A 102 11.37 26.19 7.54
N PHE A 103 11.88 27.44 7.52
CA PHE A 103 13.22 27.75 7.98
C PHE A 103 13.33 27.52 9.49
N LEU A 104 14.35 26.76 9.93
CA LEU A 104 14.57 26.45 11.34
C LEU A 104 15.66 27.35 11.92
N PHE A 105 16.86 27.29 11.38
CA PHE A 105 17.98 28.09 11.86
C PHE A 105 19.12 28.20 10.83
N GLU A 106 20.01 29.19 11.03
CA GLU A 106 21.35 29.28 10.45
C GLU A 106 22.30 29.68 11.56
N GLN A 107 23.24 28.80 11.92
CA GLN A 107 24.15 29.06 13.04
C GLN A 107 25.47 28.30 12.90
N GLU A 108 26.56 28.87 13.48
CA GLU A 108 27.86 28.18 13.63
C GLU A 108 27.87 27.32 14.89
N PHE A 109 28.30 26.07 14.74
CA PHE A 109 28.45 25.10 15.81
C PHE A 109 29.88 24.58 15.87
N GLN A 110 30.48 24.59 17.06
CA GLN A 110 31.79 24.03 17.32
C GLN A 110 31.64 22.61 17.90
N ALA A 111 32.27 21.61 17.30
CA ALA A 111 32.22 20.20 17.71
C ALA A 111 33.66 19.71 18.01
N ASP A 112 33.99 19.53 19.30
CA ASP A 112 35.34 19.13 19.76
C ASP A 112 35.80 17.79 19.17
N ASN A 113 34.86 16.90 18.94
CA ASN A 113 35.10 15.58 18.32
C ASN A 113 34.43 15.43 16.96
N GLY A 114 34.10 16.53 16.27
CA GLY A 114 33.54 16.54 14.92
C GLY A 114 32.17 15.88 14.79
N PHE A 115 31.44 15.76 15.92
CA PHE A 115 30.15 15.12 16.02
C PHE A 115 29.17 16.03 16.78
N ILE A 116 27.96 16.23 16.22
CA ILE A 116 26.92 17.05 16.80
C ILE A 116 25.57 16.34 16.62
N VAL A 117 24.68 16.47 17.61
CA VAL A 117 23.33 15.92 17.58
C VAL A 117 22.33 17.06 17.75
N PHE A 118 21.37 17.14 16.84
CA PHE A 118 20.21 18.00 16.94
C PHE A 118 19.04 17.19 17.50
N ASN A 119 18.45 17.67 18.60
CA ASN A 119 17.24 17.11 19.19
C ASN A 119 16.07 18.07 18.92
N PHE A 120 15.12 17.62 18.06
CA PHE A 120 13.98 18.42 17.64
C PHE A 120 12.80 18.18 18.59
N VAL A 121 12.38 19.23 19.28
CA VAL A 121 11.34 19.21 20.31
C VAL A 121 10.14 20.04 19.85
N SER A 122 8.95 19.44 19.83
CA SER A 122 7.72 20.18 19.51
C SER A 122 7.19 20.94 20.70
N GLU A 123 7.27 22.26 20.61
CA GLU A 123 6.59 23.18 21.53
C GLU A 123 5.95 24.33 20.74
N ASP A 124 4.85 24.86 21.25
CA ASP A 124 4.16 26.01 20.61
C ASP A 124 4.91 27.31 20.91
N THR A 125 6.10 27.43 20.32
CA THR A 125 6.99 28.60 20.45
C THR A 125 7.18 29.29 19.10
N ASP A 126 7.20 30.62 19.11
CA ASP A 126 7.56 31.47 17.96
C ASP A 126 8.37 32.68 18.47
N PRO A 127 9.63 32.89 18.10
CA PRO A 127 10.45 32.15 17.11
C PRO A 127 10.96 30.79 17.60
N ILE A 128 11.56 30.02 16.69
CA ILE A 128 12.27 28.77 17.01
C ILE A 128 13.42 29.09 17.98
N ILE A 129 13.54 28.28 19.02
CA ILE A 129 14.55 28.39 20.06
C ILE A 129 15.66 27.38 19.81
N ILE A 130 16.91 27.84 19.80
CA ILE A 130 18.08 26.97 19.74
C ILE A 130 18.74 27.01 21.13
N ASP A 131 18.69 25.89 21.84
CA ASP A 131 19.31 25.70 23.14
C ASP A 131 20.46 24.68 23.03
N ASP A 132 21.68 25.17 23.35
CA ASP A 132 22.91 24.43 23.15
C ASP A 132 23.43 23.91 24.51
N ASP A 133 23.10 22.66 24.82
CA ASP A 133 23.51 22.01 26.07
C ASP A 133 24.77 21.13 25.83
N ASN A 134 25.87 21.52 26.49
CA ASN A 134 27.16 20.83 26.36
C ASN A 134 27.28 19.52 27.14
N THR A 135 26.20 18.98 27.72
CA THR A 135 26.30 17.82 28.62
C THR A 135 25.13 16.86 28.45
N SER A 136 25.11 15.97 27.45
CA SER A 136 24.09 14.96 27.42
C SER A 136 24.61 13.55 27.09
N ASN A 137 24.04 12.57 27.79
CA ASN A 137 24.10 11.16 27.42
C ASN A 137 23.04 10.91 26.33
N ASP A 138 23.37 11.17 25.08
CA ASP A 138 22.48 10.88 23.97
C ASP A 138 22.64 9.44 23.47
N PHE A 139 21.67 8.98 22.69
CA PHE A 139 21.69 7.65 22.09
C PHE A 139 22.88 7.46 21.15
N PHE A 140 23.16 8.43 20.27
CA PHE A 140 24.23 8.35 19.28
C PHE A 140 25.62 8.45 19.93
N GLY A 141 25.82 9.39 20.87
CA GLY A 141 27.06 9.50 21.62
C GLY A 141 27.35 8.23 22.41
N SER A 142 26.36 7.66 23.05
CA SER A 142 26.46 6.38 23.78
C SER A 142 26.79 5.21 22.83
N LEU A 143 26.18 5.15 21.65
CA LEU A 143 26.44 4.12 20.63
C LEU A 143 27.86 4.23 20.04
N MET A 144 28.34 5.45 19.81
CA MET A 144 29.66 5.75 19.25
C MET A 144 30.76 5.79 20.29
N GLY A 145 30.41 5.80 21.58
CA GLY A 145 31.38 5.96 22.67
C GLY A 145 32.02 7.37 22.71
N LEU A 146 31.32 8.38 22.23
CA LEU A 146 31.76 9.77 22.15
C LEU A 146 30.93 10.63 23.11
N GLU A 147 31.56 11.65 23.71
CA GLU A 147 30.82 12.76 24.31
C GLU A 147 30.29 13.64 23.17
N SER A 148 28.96 13.68 22.99
CA SER A 148 28.34 14.44 21.92
C SER A 148 27.96 15.83 22.42
N ARG A 149 28.02 16.81 21.50
CA ARG A 149 27.34 18.09 21.68
C ARG A 149 25.90 17.91 21.25
N MET A 150 24.95 18.13 22.16
CA MET A 150 23.52 18.13 21.84
C MET A 150 23.00 19.56 21.73
N VAL A 151 22.25 19.82 20.67
CA VAL A 151 21.59 21.09 20.40
C VAL A 151 20.10 20.82 20.34
N HIS A 152 19.33 21.44 21.24
CA HIS A 152 17.89 21.35 21.21
C HIS A 152 17.32 22.41 20.27
N VAL A 153 16.53 21.98 19.29
CA VAL A 153 15.80 22.83 18.36
C VAL A 153 14.33 22.75 18.77
N ILE A 154 13.81 23.82 19.35
CA ILE A 154 12.48 23.84 19.95
C ILE A 154 11.57 24.73 19.11
N GLY A 155 10.46 24.18 18.65
CA GLY A 155 9.52 24.92 17.81
C GLY A 155 8.25 24.14 17.47
N PRO A 156 7.31 24.76 16.77
CA PRO A 156 6.04 24.11 16.46
C PRO A 156 6.23 22.94 15.49
N LYS A 157 5.59 21.81 15.80
CA LYS A 157 5.55 20.60 14.96
C LYS A 157 6.89 19.91 14.66
N LEU A 158 7.96 20.20 15.38
CA LEU A 158 9.30 19.67 15.09
C LEU A 158 9.47 18.18 15.43
N SER A 159 8.64 17.59 16.29
CA SER A 159 8.63 16.14 16.53
C SER A 159 7.74 15.38 15.53
N GLU A 160 6.95 16.10 14.72
CA GLU A 160 6.24 15.49 13.60
C GLU A 160 7.25 15.14 12.50
N GLY A 161 7.03 14.05 11.75
CA GLY A 161 7.90 13.63 10.65
C GLY A 161 8.03 14.66 9.53
N GLY A 162 8.66 14.29 8.45
CA GLY A 162 8.88 15.12 7.27
C GLY A 162 10.34 15.17 6.82
N LEU A 163 10.60 15.91 5.77
CA LEU A 163 11.94 16.08 5.20
C LEU A 163 12.67 17.24 5.86
N TYR A 164 13.76 16.91 6.56
CA TYR A 164 14.71 17.87 7.10
C TYR A 164 15.86 18.09 6.13
N LYS A 165 16.09 19.31 5.72
CA LYS A 165 17.20 19.72 4.85
C LYS A 165 18.26 20.44 5.66
N PHE A 166 19.52 20.14 5.36
CA PHE A 166 20.67 20.74 6.00
C PHE A 166 21.68 21.20 4.94
N ASP A 167 21.95 22.50 4.88
CA ASP A 167 23.10 23.05 4.19
C ASP A 167 24.26 23.19 5.18
N ILE A 168 25.29 22.35 5.02
CA ILE A 168 26.37 22.21 5.97
C ILE A 168 27.66 22.70 5.34
N SER A 169 28.27 23.73 5.92
CA SER A 169 29.59 24.20 5.53
C SER A 169 30.60 23.94 6.65
N VAL A 170 31.63 23.14 6.38
CA VAL A 170 32.75 22.93 7.30
C VAL A 170 33.70 24.10 7.16
N LEU A 171 33.88 24.89 8.23
CA LEU A 171 34.72 26.09 8.25
C LEU A 171 36.12 25.82 8.81
N THR A 172 36.23 24.93 9.80
CA THR A 172 37.50 24.49 10.42
C THR A 172 37.54 22.99 10.61
N ALA A 173 38.74 22.41 10.64
CA ALA A 173 38.98 21.03 11.05
C ALA A 173 40.41 20.91 11.66
N ASP A 174 40.54 20.04 12.68
CA ASP A 174 41.78 19.83 13.46
C ASP A 174 42.30 21.10 14.16
N GLY A 175 41.36 21.98 14.52
CA GLY A 175 41.68 23.21 15.28
C GLY A 175 40.77 24.38 14.90
N TYR A 176 40.09 24.97 15.85
CA TYR A 176 39.13 26.07 15.64
C TYR A 176 39.73 27.33 15.05
N SER A 177 41.06 27.54 15.25
CA SER A 177 41.78 28.65 14.64
C SER A 177 42.22 28.38 13.20
N LYS A 178 42.16 27.13 12.74
CA LYS A 178 42.60 26.69 11.43
C LYS A 178 41.44 26.77 10.45
N LYS A 179 41.16 27.95 9.93
CA LYS A 179 40.13 28.13 8.90
C LYS A 179 40.58 27.47 7.60
N LEU A 180 39.64 26.77 6.94
CA LEU A 180 39.84 26.22 5.60
C LEU A 180 39.90 27.34 4.57
N ASP A 181 40.81 27.25 3.59
CA ASP A 181 40.91 28.23 2.49
C ASP A 181 39.58 28.29 1.68
N SER A 182 38.90 27.16 1.57
CA SER A 182 37.57 27.02 1.00
C SER A 182 36.76 26.08 1.88
N PRO A 183 35.57 26.48 2.38
CA PRO A 183 34.70 25.60 3.13
C PRO A 183 34.32 24.35 2.32
N LEU A 184 34.21 23.19 2.98
CA LEU A 184 33.59 22.01 2.39
C LEU A 184 32.07 22.15 2.54
N VAL A 185 31.35 22.05 1.44
CA VAL A 185 29.89 22.26 1.42
C VAL A 185 29.16 20.95 1.09
N PHE A 186 28.16 20.64 1.90
CA PHE A 186 27.31 19.45 1.77
C PHE A 186 25.85 19.86 1.90
N ASN A 187 24.97 19.23 1.11
CA ASN A 187 23.52 19.45 1.19
C ASN A 187 22.89 18.10 1.55
N ALA A 188 22.46 17.94 2.78
CA ALA A 188 21.87 16.71 3.28
C ALA A 188 20.33 16.79 3.37
N GLY A 189 19.65 15.65 3.15
CA GLY A 189 18.22 15.54 3.37
C GLY A 189 17.91 14.27 4.15
N ILE A 190 17.33 14.43 5.32
CA ILE A 190 16.92 13.33 6.20
C ILE A 190 15.40 13.32 6.32
N SER A 191 14.80 12.22 5.90
CA SER A 191 13.37 11.99 6.07
C SER A 191 13.10 11.28 7.38
N ILE A 192 12.17 11.82 8.15
CA ILE A 192 11.64 11.23 9.38
C ILE A 192 10.22 10.77 9.10
N ALA A 193 9.93 9.51 9.42
CA ALA A 193 8.62 8.93 9.18
C ALA A 193 7.50 9.72 9.89
N GLN A 194 6.43 10.00 9.15
CA GLN A 194 5.24 10.66 9.67
C GLN A 194 4.02 9.80 9.42
N THR A 195 3.20 9.61 10.46
CA THR A 195 1.94 8.88 10.36
C THR A 195 0.78 9.85 10.39
N SER A 196 -0.08 9.78 9.38
CA SER A 196 -1.35 10.51 9.33
C SER A 196 -2.53 9.53 9.36
N LYS A 197 -3.55 9.87 10.15
CA LYS A 197 -4.78 9.06 10.27
C LYS A 197 -5.91 9.71 9.50
N HIS A 198 -6.56 8.94 8.63
CA HIS A 198 -7.69 9.39 7.82
C HIS A 198 -8.93 8.54 8.11
N ASN A 199 -10.00 9.17 8.56
CA ASN A 199 -11.29 8.53 8.74
C ASN A 199 -12.04 8.57 7.42
N VAL A 200 -12.43 7.42 6.91
CA VAL A 200 -13.18 7.27 5.66
C VAL A 200 -14.51 6.57 5.93
N VAL A 201 -15.50 6.83 5.09
CA VAL A 201 -16.81 6.17 5.18
C VAL A 201 -17.03 5.36 3.92
N ASP A 202 -17.22 4.06 4.10
CA ASP A 202 -17.57 3.15 3.02
C ASP A 202 -19.03 2.72 3.15
N PRO A 203 -19.82 2.67 2.05
CA PRO A 203 -21.22 2.27 2.09
C PRO A 203 -21.46 0.86 2.66
N ASN A 204 -20.51 -0.06 2.45
CA ASN A 204 -20.61 -1.45 2.86
C ASN A 204 -19.97 -1.72 4.22
N PHE A 205 -18.80 -1.10 4.48
CA PHE A 205 -17.97 -1.37 5.65
C PHE A 205 -18.06 -0.28 6.73
N GLY A 206 -18.87 0.79 6.51
CA GLY A 206 -19.07 1.87 7.48
C GLY A 206 -17.83 2.75 7.65
N GLU A 207 -17.62 3.25 8.88
CA GLU A 207 -16.45 4.07 9.23
C GLU A 207 -15.22 3.19 9.32
N GLN A 208 -14.18 3.54 8.58
CA GLN A 208 -12.89 2.87 8.54
C GLN A 208 -11.76 3.88 8.76
N ASN A 209 -10.62 3.41 9.26
CA ASN A 209 -9.41 4.20 9.37
C ASN A 209 -8.39 3.72 8.35
N ILE A 210 -7.80 4.64 7.62
CA ILE A 210 -6.62 4.40 6.78
C ILE A 210 -5.50 5.24 7.36
N TYR A 211 -4.36 4.62 7.68
CA TYR A 211 -3.17 5.33 8.09
C TYR A 211 -2.23 5.42 6.91
N VAL A 212 -1.67 6.61 6.69
CA VAL A 212 -0.60 6.82 5.70
C VAL A 212 0.67 7.12 6.47
N ILE A 213 1.71 6.33 6.22
CA ILE A 213 3.05 6.58 6.75
C ILE A 213 3.90 7.03 5.58
N THR A 214 4.38 8.25 5.64
CA THR A 214 5.32 8.80 4.66
C THR A 214 6.73 8.79 5.23
N TYR A 215 7.70 8.47 4.38
CA TYR A 215 9.13 8.49 4.70
C TYR A 215 9.89 9.53 3.87
N TYR A 216 9.19 10.50 3.29
CA TYR A 216 9.79 11.59 2.52
C TYR A 216 9.35 12.95 3.05
N ASP A 217 8.09 13.34 2.85
CA ASP A 217 7.56 14.63 3.32
C ASP A 217 6.09 14.50 3.73
N GLU A 218 5.50 15.53 4.34
CA GLU A 218 4.13 15.54 4.82
C GLU A 218 3.13 15.45 3.67
N ILE A 219 2.11 14.59 3.82
CA ILE A 219 1.04 14.47 2.82
C ILE A 219 -0.08 15.47 3.06
N SER A 220 -0.80 15.83 2.00
CA SER A 220 -1.99 16.67 2.00
C SER A 220 -3.07 16.11 1.08
N ASP A 221 -4.26 16.73 1.11
CA ASP A 221 -5.36 16.45 0.18
C ASP A 221 -5.75 14.96 0.10
N PHE A 222 -5.73 14.25 1.24
CA PHE A 222 -6.12 12.83 1.26
C PHE A 222 -7.61 12.69 0.96
N GLU A 223 -7.94 11.82 0.00
CA GLU A 223 -9.31 11.45 -0.38
C GLU A 223 -9.44 9.93 -0.57
N TYR A 224 -10.58 9.37 -0.16
CA TYR A 224 -11.01 8.02 -0.49
C TYR A 224 -12.31 8.07 -1.29
N ASN A 225 -12.30 7.50 -2.49
CA ASN A 225 -13.50 7.36 -3.30
C ASN A 225 -14.15 5.99 -3.05
N SER A 226 -15.27 5.98 -2.35
CA SER A 226 -15.97 4.75 -1.98
C SER A 226 -16.58 3.97 -3.15
N ASN A 227 -16.78 4.58 -4.32
CA ASN A 227 -17.31 3.88 -5.50
C ASN A 227 -16.19 3.14 -6.25
N SER A 228 -15.07 3.81 -6.53
CA SER A 228 -13.92 3.23 -7.24
C SER A 228 -12.90 2.58 -6.30
N LYS A 229 -13.07 2.75 -4.97
CA LYS A 229 -12.13 2.31 -3.92
C LYS A 229 -10.73 2.90 -4.08
N GLU A 230 -10.63 4.01 -4.80
CA GLU A 230 -9.38 4.73 -5.03
C GLU A 230 -9.01 5.56 -3.81
N ILE A 231 -7.71 5.57 -3.51
CA ILE A 231 -7.11 6.45 -2.51
C ILE A 231 -6.22 7.45 -3.25
N SER A 232 -6.35 8.72 -2.93
CA SER A 232 -5.50 9.77 -3.48
C SER A 232 -5.01 10.73 -2.39
N PHE A 233 -3.82 11.26 -2.58
CA PHE A 233 -3.21 12.30 -1.75
C PHE A 233 -2.11 13.02 -2.50
N SER A 234 -1.59 14.11 -1.96
CA SER A 234 -0.49 14.88 -2.51
C SER A 234 0.64 14.99 -1.49
N MET A 235 1.88 15.15 -1.96
CA MET A 235 3.06 15.39 -1.15
C MET A 235 3.98 16.39 -1.85
N PRO A 236 4.61 17.37 -1.16
CA PRO A 236 5.60 18.26 -1.74
C PRO A 236 6.77 17.47 -2.35
N PHE A 237 7.19 17.85 -3.56
CA PHE A 237 8.37 17.27 -4.20
C PHE A 237 8.94 18.24 -5.25
N GLU A 238 10.23 18.53 -5.14
CA GLU A 238 10.93 19.37 -6.11
C GLU A 238 11.33 18.57 -7.34
N TRP A 239 10.69 18.83 -8.48
CA TRP A 239 11.00 18.21 -9.76
C TRP A 239 12.18 18.93 -10.43
N SER A 240 13.38 18.82 -9.85
CA SER A 240 14.64 19.24 -10.47
C SER A 240 15.57 18.05 -10.67
N GLN A 241 16.44 18.13 -11.68
CA GLN A 241 17.44 17.08 -11.92
C GLN A 241 18.34 16.89 -10.71
N SER A 242 18.66 17.98 -9.99
CA SER A 242 19.49 17.94 -8.78
C SER A 242 18.81 17.13 -7.67
N ASN A 243 17.54 17.43 -7.36
CA ASN A 243 16.80 16.73 -6.33
C ASN A 243 16.59 15.24 -6.69
N ILE A 244 16.26 14.94 -7.94
CA ILE A 244 16.09 13.54 -8.40
C ILE A 244 17.40 12.75 -8.28
N ASN A 245 18.53 13.36 -8.61
CA ASN A 245 19.83 12.69 -8.48
C ASN A 245 20.19 12.39 -7.02
N GLN A 246 19.68 13.18 -6.09
CA GLN A 246 19.88 13.03 -4.64
C GLN A 246 18.82 12.10 -4.00
N THR A 247 17.65 11.91 -4.63
CA THR A 247 16.58 11.06 -4.11
C THR A 247 16.75 9.63 -4.62
N SER A 248 17.18 8.72 -3.74
CA SER A 248 17.32 7.30 -4.08
C SER A 248 15.98 6.58 -4.12
N VAL A 249 15.06 6.95 -3.22
CA VAL A 249 13.75 6.33 -3.05
C VAL A 249 12.77 7.31 -2.39
N VAL A 250 11.51 7.24 -2.80
CA VAL A 250 10.37 7.78 -2.04
C VAL A 250 9.55 6.59 -1.57
N HIS A 251 9.30 6.50 -0.28
CA HIS A 251 8.60 5.38 0.34
C HIS A 251 7.37 5.87 1.08
N GLU A 252 6.24 5.28 0.75
CA GLU A 252 4.94 5.51 1.38
C GLU A 252 4.33 4.19 1.79
N GLU A 253 3.56 4.17 2.88
CA GLU A 253 2.83 2.99 3.33
C GLU A 253 1.37 3.34 3.60
N LEU A 254 0.48 2.44 3.22
CA LEU A 254 -0.91 2.44 3.67
C LEU A 254 -1.12 1.30 4.65
N GLN A 255 -1.57 1.62 5.87
CA GLN A 255 -2.04 0.62 6.82
C GLN A 255 -3.57 0.60 6.79
N ILE A 256 -4.12 -0.56 6.48
CA ILE A 256 -5.54 -0.79 6.24
C ILE A 256 -6.01 -1.92 7.14
N SER A 257 -7.10 -1.71 7.87
CA SER A 257 -7.71 -2.79 8.67
C SER A 257 -8.12 -3.96 7.78
N LYS A 258 -7.86 -5.19 8.21
CA LYS A 258 -8.37 -6.40 7.53
C LYS A 258 -9.89 -6.55 7.60
N ASP A 259 -10.56 -5.75 8.42
CA ASP A 259 -12.02 -5.63 8.42
C ASP A 259 -12.56 -4.82 7.23
N PHE A 260 -11.68 -4.12 6.50
CA PHE A 260 -12.05 -3.35 5.30
C PHE A 260 -11.92 -4.22 4.04
N GLY A 261 -12.83 -5.17 3.86
CA GLY A 261 -12.78 -6.23 2.85
C GLY A 261 -12.55 -5.75 1.43
N ASP A 262 -13.15 -4.64 1.01
CA ASP A 262 -13.01 -4.07 -0.35
C ASP A 262 -11.56 -3.69 -0.71
N LEU A 263 -10.68 -3.49 0.27
CA LEU A 263 -9.26 -3.19 0.08
C LEU A 263 -8.33 -4.40 0.34
N LEU A 264 -8.88 -5.59 0.59
CA LEU A 264 -8.10 -6.84 0.70
C LEU A 264 -7.77 -7.46 -0.67
N VAL A 265 -7.72 -6.66 -1.70
CA VAL A 265 -7.35 -7.08 -3.06
C VAL A 265 -5.94 -7.67 -3.12
N SER A 266 -5.68 -8.50 -4.14
CA SER A 266 -4.38 -9.14 -4.34
C SER A 266 -3.28 -8.19 -4.83
N GLY A 267 -3.64 -6.97 -5.27
CA GLY A 267 -2.69 -5.97 -5.78
C GLY A 267 -3.30 -4.58 -5.90
N PHE A 268 -2.42 -3.60 -6.04
CA PHE A 268 -2.77 -2.22 -6.31
C PHE A 268 -1.96 -1.70 -7.50
N THR A 269 -2.54 -0.76 -8.23
CA THR A 269 -1.87 0.00 -9.27
C THR A 269 -1.68 1.44 -8.79
N MET A 270 -0.45 1.95 -8.88
CA MET A 270 -0.10 3.29 -8.44
C MET A 270 0.15 4.21 -9.62
N TYR A 271 -0.36 5.43 -9.51
CA TYR A 271 -0.07 6.54 -10.42
C TYR A 271 0.53 7.70 -9.62
N VAL A 272 1.53 8.34 -10.20
CA VAL A 272 2.09 9.61 -9.69
C VAL A 272 2.06 10.63 -10.81
N ASN A 273 1.45 11.79 -10.56
CA ASN A 273 1.24 12.85 -11.56
C ASN A 273 0.60 12.34 -12.87
N GLY A 274 -0.30 11.34 -12.75
CA GLY A 274 -0.97 10.70 -13.88
C GLY A 274 -0.15 9.64 -14.63
N ILE A 275 1.09 9.40 -14.24
CA ILE A 275 1.96 8.36 -14.83
C ILE A 275 1.81 7.08 -14.03
N GLN A 276 1.41 6.00 -14.68
CA GLN A 276 1.37 4.67 -14.07
C GLN A 276 2.78 4.18 -13.79
N LEU A 277 3.02 3.75 -12.55
CA LEU A 277 4.28 3.15 -12.12
C LEU A 277 4.31 1.64 -12.40
N SER A 278 5.50 1.07 -12.37
CA SER A 278 5.69 -0.38 -12.54
C SER A 278 5.14 -1.16 -11.33
N GLU A 279 4.72 -2.40 -11.56
CA GLU A 279 4.13 -3.25 -10.50
C GLU A 279 5.10 -3.54 -9.35
N ASP A 280 6.41 -3.53 -9.59
CA ASP A 280 7.46 -3.74 -8.59
C ASP A 280 7.57 -2.60 -7.56
N VAL A 281 6.87 -1.48 -7.77
CA VAL A 281 6.75 -0.39 -6.79
C VAL A 281 5.87 -0.78 -5.60
N VAL A 282 4.91 -1.68 -5.80
CA VAL A 282 3.91 -2.06 -4.80
C VAL A 282 4.28 -3.39 -4.14
N ASN A 283 4.34 -3.40 -2.82
CA ASN A 283 4.51 -4.62 -2.03
C ASN A 283 3.47 -4.67 -0.91
N ILE A 284 2.78 -5.82 -0.79
CA ILE A 284 1.73 -6.01 0.23
C ILE A 284 2.28 -6.91 1.33
N ASP A 285 2.25 -6.40 2.55
CA ASP A 285 2.57 -7.12 3.77
C ASP A 285 1.29 -7.39 4.59
N ASP A 286 0.94 -8.66 4.71
CA ASP A 286 -0.21 -9.15 5.45
C ASP A 286 0.17 -9.90 6.75
N PHE A 287 1.42 -9.79 7.22
CA PHE A 287 1.91 -10.53 8.40
C PHE A 287 1.31 -10.04 9.72
N PHE A 288 0.82 -8.81 9.78
CA PHE A 288 0.14 -8.29 10.96
C PHE A 288 -1.25 -8.91 11.09
N SER A 289 -1.65 -9.25 12.32
CA SER A 289 -2.90 -10.00 12.57
C SER A 289 -4.16 -9.24 12.13
N ASN A 290 -4.21 -7.93 12.39
CA ASN A 290 -5.41 -7.12 12.20
C ASN A 290 -5.29 -6.10 11.06
N GLU A 291 -4.09 -5.89 10.53
CA GLU A 291 -3.79 -4.86 9.55
C GLU A 291 -3.05 -5.44 8.36
N ARG A 292 -3.26 -4.82 7.22
CA ARG A 292 -2.49 -4.97 6.00
C ARG A 292 -1.65 -3.73 5.81
N VAL A 293 -0.37 -3.88 5.48
CA VAL A 293 0.50 -2.79 5.08
C VAL A 293 0.79 -2.88 3.60
N VAL A 294 0.49 -1.82 2.86
CA VAL A 294 0.81 -1.71 1.44
C VAL A 294 1.93 -0.70 1.28
N HIS A 295 3.11 -1.20 0.94
CA HIS A 295 4.31 -0.37 0.71
C HIS A 295 4.35 0.08 -0.74
N PHE A 296 4.67 1.35 -0.94
CA PHE A 296 4.95 1.96 -2.24
C PHE A 296 6.39 2.45 -2.24
N ILE A 297 7.26 1.77 -2.97
CA ILE A 297 8.70 2.05 -3.02
C ILE A 297 9.05 2.58 -4.40
N ILE A 298 9.09 3.90 -4.53
CA ILE A 298 9.33 4.61 -5.79
C ILE A 298 10.82 4.85 -5.95
N TYR A 299 11.47 4.03 -6.75
CA TYR A 299 12.90 4.15 -7.01
C TYR A 299 13.21 5.31 -7.96
N GLN A 300 14.45 5.79 -7.94
CA GLN A 300 14.94 6.87 -8.81
C GLN A 300 14.60 6.67 -10.30
N LYS A 301 14.60 5.42 -10.81
CA LYS A 301 14.20 5.11 -12.19
C LYS A 301 12.76 5.57 -12.52
N GLU A 302 11.83 5.42 -11.57
CA GLU A 302 10.45 5.87 -11.72
C GLU A 302 10.34 7.40 -11.59
N LEU A 303 11.13 8.01 -10.67
CA LEU A 303 11.20 9.46 -10.54
C LEU A 303 11.69 10.11 -11.84
N LEU A 304 12.70 9.54 -12.50
CA LEU A 304 13.18 10.01 -13.81
C LEU A 304 12.10 9.90 -14.89
N LYS A 305 11.36 8.79 -14.93
CA LYS A 305 10.25 8.59 -15.88
C LYS A 305 9.14 9.63 -15.70
N ILE A 306 8.80 9.97 -14.45
CA ILE A 306 7.83 11.02 -14.15
C ILE A 306 8.37 12.39 -14.56
N PHE A 307 9.64 12.68 -14.24
CA PHE A 307 10.30 13.93 -14.59
C PHE A 307 10.35 14.19 -16.11
N GLU A 308 10.64 13.16 -16.91
CA GLU A 308 10.63 13.24 -18.37
C GLU A 308 9.25 13.59 -18.94
N SER A 309 8.17 13.28 -18.21
CA SER A 309 6.82 13.69 -18.58
C SER A 309 6.52 15.18 -18.34
N ASN A 310 7.50 15.92 -17.79
CA ASN A 310 7.46 17.33 -17.48
C ASN A 310 6.33 17.71 -16.49
N PRO A 311 6.39 17.25 -15.24
CA PRO A 311 5.39 17.59 -14.23
C PRO A 311 5.38 19.09 -13.98
N SER A 312 4.21 19.69 -14.04
CA SER A 312 4.03 21.15 -13.96
C SER A 312 3.96 21.69 -12.52
N LYS A 313 4.06 20.82 -11.52
CA LYS A 313 3.84 21.16 -10.10
C LYS A 313 5.02 20.71 -9.25
N ASN A 314 5.34 21.47 -8.19
CA ASN A 314 6.32 21.07 -7.17
C ASN A 314 5.68 20.13 -6.15
N LYS A 315 4.99 19.08 -6.62
CA LYS A 315 4.40 18.05 -5.79
C LYS A 315 4.24 16.73 -6.53
N MET A 316 4.08 15.66 -5.78
CA MET A 316 3.59 14.37 -6.23
C MET A 316 2.08 14.30 -5.95
N ASP A 317 1.28 14.05 -6.98
CA ASP A 317 -0.13 13.69 -6.85
C ASP A 317 -0.25 12.17 -7.00
N PHE A 318 -0.58 11.49 -5.91
CA PHE A 318 -0.71 10.03 -5.86
C PHE A 318 -2.14 9.60 -6.12
N ILE A 319 -2.32 8.54 -6.91
CA ILE A 319 -3.59 7.82 -7.05
C ILE A 319 -3.28 6.32 -6.94
N ILE A 320 -3.93 5.66 -6.00
CA ILE A 320 -3.77 4.25 -5.69
C ILE A 320 -5.09 3.55 -5.98
N LYS A 321 -5.08 2.62 -6.91
CA LYS A 321 -6.26 1.88 -7.35
C LYS A 321 -6.14 0.41 -6.98
N PRO A 322 -7.14 -0.19 -6.34
CA PRO A 322 -7.18 -1.64 -6.18
C PRO A 322 -7.28 -2.30 -7.56
N ASN A 323 -6.57 -3.41 -7.75
CA ASN A 323 -6.65 -4.20 -8.97
C ASN A 323 -7.93 -5.05 -8.92
N LEU A 324 -9.02 -4.52 -9.49
CA LEU A 324 -10.33 -5.18 -9.51
C LEU A 324 -10.50 -6.14 -10.68
N ASP A 325 -9.56 -6.17 -11.66
CA ASP A 325 -9.62 -7.05 -12.83
C ASP A 325 -9.58 -8.54 -12.51
N TYR A 326 -9.20 -8.88 -11.29
CA TYR A 326 -9.34 -10.20 -10.69
C TYR A 326 -10.13 -10.01 -9.42
N SER A 327 -11.39 -10.43 -9.38
CA SER A 327 -12.28 -10.44 -8.20
C SER A 327 -11.74 -11.36 -7.09
N HIS A 328 -10.43 -11.24 -6.79
CA HIS A 328 -9.76 -12.05 -5.80
C HIS A 328 -9.38 -11.19 -4.61
N LEU A 329 -10.01 -11.48 -3.48
CA LEU A 329 -9.49 -11.01 -2.20
C LEU A 329 -8.38 -11.95 -1.72
N SER A 330 -7.45 -11.41 -0.98
CA SER A 330 -6.30 -12.13 -0.45
C SER A 330 -6.10 -11.80 1.02
N SER A 331 -5.82 -12.82 1.83
CA SER A 331 -5.40 -12.65 3.21
C SER A 331 -4.34 -13.68 3.57
N VAL A 332 -3.47 -13.34 4.51
CA VAL A 332 -2.47 -14.25 5.07
C VAL A 332 -2.95 -14.75 6.42
N THR A 333 -2.70 -16.02 6.73
CA THR A 333 -3.01 -16.60 8.03
C THR A 333 -2.23 -15.92 9.15
N GLU A 334 -2.79 -15.87 10.36
CA GLU A 334 -2.17 -15.22 11.53
C GLU A 334 -0.77 -15.76 11.87
N ASN A 335 -0.48 -17.02 11.55
CA ASN A 335 0.85 -17.61 11.71
C ASN A 335 1.82 -17.26 10.59
N GLY A 336 1.40 -16.48 9.58
CA GLY A 336 2.23 -16.01 8.46
C GLY A 336 2.63 -17.08 7.44
N GLN A 337 2.06 -18.30 7.51
CA GLN A 337 2.49 -19.40 6.66
C GLN A 337 1.72 -19.49 5.34
N PHE A 338 0.40 -19.33 5.39
CA PHE A 338 -0.46 -19.54 4.22
C PHE A 338 -1.07 -18.24 3.74
N ARG A 339 -1.17 -18.09 2.43
CA ARG A 339 -1.97 -17.06 1.77
C ARG A 339 -3.22 -17.71 1.20
N ILE A 340 -4.37 -17.12 1.50
CA ILE A 340 -5.66 -17.49 0.94
C ILE A 340 -6.01 -16.50 -0.16
N LEU A 341 -6.39 -16.99 -1.32
CA LEU A 341 -6.96 -16.22 -2.42
C LEU A 341 -8.41 -16.63 -2.57
N THR A 342 -9.34 -15.69 -2.62
CA THR A 342 -10.77 -16.00 -2.75
C THR A 342 -11.43 -15.18 -3.85
N SER A 343 -12.39 -15.82 -4.54
CA SER A 343 -13.32 -15.19 -5.47
C SER A 343 -14.70 -15.83 -5.30
N TRP A 344 -15.71 -15.31 -5.97
CA TRP A 344 -17.06 -15.85 -5.86
C TRP A 344 -17.88 -15.68 -7.14
N GLU A 345 -18.89 -16.51 -7.25
CA GLU A 345 -19.89 -16.52 -8.31
C GLU A 345 -21.32 -16.59 -7.71
N PRO A 346 -22.23 -15.73 -8.15
CA PRO A 346 -22.09 -14.61 -9.09
C PRO A 346 -21.27 -13.45 -8.46
N GLU A 347 -20.74 -12.55 -9.29
CA GLU A 347 -19.98 -11.36 -8.82
C GLU A 347 -20.78 -10.53 -7.78
N ASP A 348 -22.08 -10.33 -7.99
CA ASP A 348 -22.98 -9.69 -7.06
C ASP A 348 -23.73 -10.75 -6.20
N LEU A 349 -23.19 -11.03 -5.01
CA LEU A 349 -23.80 -11.95 -4.06
C LEU A 349 -25.07 -11.36 -3.46
N LYS A 350 -26.18 -12.08 -3.55
CA LYS A 350 -27.49 -11.64 -3.06
C LYS A 350 -28.11 -12.63 -2.07
N SER A 351 -28.85 -12.10 -1.09
CA SER A 351 -29.72 -12.94 -0.25
C SER A 351 -30.68 -13.76 -1.09
N ASN A 352 -31.17 -14.88 -0.56
CA ASN A 352 -32.11 -15.79 -1.22
C ASN A 352 -31.61 -16.31 -2.58
N SER A 353 -30.32 -16.57 -2.74
CA SER A 353 -29.71 -17.07 -3.97
C SER A 353 -28.64 -18.12 -3.72
N ASN A 354 -28.30 -18.90 -4.74
CA ASN A 354 -27.15 -19.79 -4.70
C ASN A 354 -25.86 -19.00 -4.97
N ALA A 355 -24.79 -19.38 -4.29
CA ALA A 355 -23.48 -18.79 -4.45
C ALA A 355 -22.40 -19.86 -4.40
N LYS A 356 -21.23 -19.52 -4.96
CA LYS A 356 -20.01 -20.31 -4.88
C LYS A 356 -18.88 -19.41 -4.39
N ILE A 357 -18.13 -19.88 -3.41
CA ILE A 357 -16.83 -19.32 -3.07
C ILE A 357 -15.77 -20.22 -3.67
N LEU A 358 -14.89 -19.63 -4.47
CA LEU A 358 -13.70 -20.30 -4.99
C LEU A 358 -12.52 -19.81 -4.16
N PHE A 359 -11.63 -20.72 -3.78
CA PHE A 359 -10.45 -20.32 -3.01
C PHE A 359 -9.26 -21.24 -3.28
N ASP A 360 -8.06 -20.65 -3.12
CA ASP A 360 -6.79 -21.34 -3.19
C ASP A 360 -6.00 -21.09 -1.91
N VAL A 361 -5.27 -22.13 -1.47
CA VAL A 361 -4.34 -22.04 -0.36
C VAL A 361 -2.93 -22.19 -0.91
N THR A 362 -2.09 -21.19 -0.66
CA THR A 362 -0.69 -21.18 -1.09
C THR A 362 0.23 -21.07 0.12
N ASP A 363 1.41 -21.69 0.05
CA ASP A 363 2.44 -21.54 1.07
C ASP A 363 3.40 -20.40 0.68
N ILE A 364 3.51 -19.41 1.56
CA ILE A 364 4.32 -18.19 1.36
C ILE A 364 5.81 -18.55 1.27
N PHE A 365 6.28 -19.48 2.10
CA PHE A 365 7.68 -19.90 2.11
C PHE A 365 8.07 -20.74 0.89
N LEU A 366 7.07 -21.30 0.19
CA LEU A 366 7.24 -22.00 -1.07
C LEU A 366 6.96 -21.13 -2.30
N LYS A 367 7.18 -19.82 -2.20
CA LYS A 367 6.95 -18.83 -3.27
C LYS A 367 5.50 -18.79 -3.75
N ASN A 368 4.57 -18.78 -2.83
CA ASN A 368 3.13 -18.78 -3.09
C ASN A 368 2.67 -19.93 -4.03
N ARG A 369 3.24 -21.13 -3.85
CA ARG A 369 2.76 -22.31 -4.57
C ARG A 369 1.49 -22.84 -3.91
N PRO A 370 0.46 -23.23 -4.69
CA PRO A 370 -0.67 -23.99 -4.18
C PRO A 370 -0.19 -25.26 -3.50
N ILE A 371 -0.82 -25.63 -2.40
CA ILE A 371 -0.48 -26.80 -1.61
C ILE A 371 -1.73 -27.59 -1.24
N ALA A 372 -1.59 -28.92 -1.15
CA ALA A 372 -2.60 -29.78 -0.56
C ALA A 372 -2.46 -29.73 0.97
N THR A 373 -3.37 -29.01 1.63
CA THR A 373 -3.43 -28.91 3.08
C THR A 373 -4.86 -29.06 3.60
N THR A 374 -5.04 -29.58 4.80
CA THR A 374 -6.35 -29.63 5.44
C THR A 374 -6.83 -28.21 5.78
N TYR A 375 -8.15 -28.00 5.71
CA TYR A 375 -8.80 -26.75 6.06
C TYR A 375 -10.16 -26.99 6.70
N GLU A 376 -10.57 -26.06 7.55
CA GLU A 376 -11.93 -25.87 8.01
C GLU A 376 -12.39 -24.50 7.51
N PHE A 377 -13.39 -24.49 6.63
CA PHE A 377 -13.97 -23.28 6.04
C PHE A 377 -15.37 -23.06 6.60
N SER A 378 -15.68 -21.83 6.98
CA SER A 378 -17.05 -21.44 7.36
C SER A 378 -17.39 -20.04 6.90
N ILE A 379 -18.68 -19.80 6.68
CA ILE A 379 -19.24 -18.49 6.41
C ILE A 379 -20.09 -18.11 7.61
N THR A 380 -19.81 -16.96 8.23
CA THR A 380 -20.51 -16.51 9.43
C THR A 380 -21.01 -15.07 9.31
N GLN A 381 -22.10 -14.76 10.00
CA GLN A 381 -22.59 -13.40 10.24
C GLN A 381 -23.04 -13.28 11.70
N ASN A 382 -22.48 -12.31 12.45
CA ASN A 382 -22.81 -12.09 13.86
C ASN A 382 -22.81 -13.39 14.70
N ASP A 383 -21.72 -14.16 14.60
CA ASP A 383 -21.54 -15.48 15.24
C ASP A 383 -22.51 -16.59 14.76
N ARG A 384 -23.41 -16.31 13.86
CA ARG A 384 -24.27 -17.32 13.20
C ARG A 384 -23.51 -17.96 12.06
N VAL A 385 -23.36 -19.27 12.11
CA VAL A 385 -22.83 -20.05 10.99
C VAL A 385 -23.89 -20.20 9.91
N ILE A 386 -23.54 -19.79 8.68
CA ILE A 386 -24.38 -19.88 7.48
C ILE A 386 -24.04 -21.14 6.70
N PHE A 387 -22.74 -21.45 6.63
CA PHE A 387 -22.19 -22.58 5.88
C PHE A 387 -20.91 -23.09 6.52
N GLU A 388 -20.67 -24.40 6.46
CA GLU A 388 -19.42 -25.04 6.90
C GLU A 388 -18.99 -26.12 5.91
N GLN A 389 -17.70 -26.23 5.69
CA GLN A 389 -17.07 -27.25 4.87
C GLN A 389 -15.66 -27.54 5.40
N SER A 390 -15.26 -28.80 5.41
CA SER A 390 -13.89 -29.21 5.69
C SER A 390 -13.35 -30.05 4.55
N GLY A 391 -12.05 -30.00 4.32
CA GLY A 391 -11.45 -30.76 3.23
C GLY A 391 -9.94 -30.66 3.19
N THR A 392 -9.40 -31.02 2.04
CA THR A 392 -8.00 -30.84 1.69
C THR A 392 -7.94 -29.99 0.44
N SER A 393 -7.14 -28.92 0.46
CA SER A 393 -7.00 -28.01 -0.67
C SER A 393 -6.24 -28.66 -1.83
N SER A 394 -6.44 -28.13 -3.04
CA SER A 394 -5.72 -28.52 -4.24
C SER A 394 -4.29 -27.97 -4.24
N ASP A 395 -3.33 -28.75 -4.74
CA ASP A 395 -1.96 -28.31 -5.04
C ASP A 395 -1.76 -27.88 -6.50
N SER A 396 -2.84 -27.85 -7.28
CA SER A 396 -2.85 -27.43 -8.68
C SER A 396 -3.28 -25.97 -8.83
N LYS A 397 -2.60 -25.24 -9.70
CA LYS A 397 -3.01 -23.86 -10.08
C LYS A 397 -4.26 -23.81 -10.97
N GLU A 398 -4.64 -24.95 -11.54
CA GLU A 398 -5.77 -25.04 -12.48
C GLU A 398 -7.06 -25.54 -11.80
N VAL A 399 -7.00 -25.90 -10.52
CA VAL A 399 -8.11 -26.51 -9.79
C VAL A 399 -8.34 -25.74 -8.49
N HIS A 400 -9.35 -24.88 -8.48
CA HIS A 400 -9.77 -24.16 -7.29
C HIS A 400 -10.57 -25.06 -6.34
N ASN A 401 -10.48 -24.77 -5.05
CA ASN A 401 -11.40 -25.34 -4.06
C ASN A 401 -12.73 -24.59 -4.16
N ILE A 402 -13.84 -25.29 -4.08
CA ILE A 402 -15.17 -24.72 -4.27
C ILE A 402 -16.05 -25.03 -3.06
N ALA A 403 -16.71 -24.00 -2.53
CA ALA A 403 -17.77 -24.08 -1.55
C ALA A 403 -19.06 -23.55 -2.18
N GLU A 404 -20.02 -24.46 -2.44
CA GLU A 404 -21.32 -24.11 -2.99
C GLU A 404 -22.36 -24.08 -1.87
N PHE A 405 -23.13 -22.99 -1.76
CA PHE A 405 -24.13 -22.83 -0.70
C PHE A 405 -25.28 -21.94 -1.13
N PHE A 406 -26.38 -22.04 -0.40
CA PHE A 406 -27.53 -21.14 -0.54
C PHE A 406 -27.45 -20.03 0.51
N ILE A 407 -27.56 -18.80 0.08
CA ILE A 407 -27.59 -17.63 0.96
C ILE A 407 -29.03 -17.45 1.47
N PRO A 408 -29.31 -17.57 2.77
CA PRO A 408 -30.66 -17.36 3.33
C PRO A 408 -31.20 -15.94 3.05
N GLU A 409 -32.52 -15.80 3.02
CA GLU A 409 -33.21 -14.52 2.75
C GLU A 409 -32.88 -13.45 3.81
N ASP A 410 -32.65 -13.87 5.05
CA ASP A 410 -32.36 -13.00 6.18
C ASP A 410 -30.90 -12.58 6.29
N ILE A 411 -30.01 -13.10 5.44
CA ILE A 411 -28.58 -12.78 5.40
C ILE A 411 -28.32 -11.67 4.38
N SER A 412 -27.80 -10.52 4.86
CA SER A 412 -27.36 -9.42 4.02
C SER A 412 -26.38 -8.51 4.79
N GLY A 413 -25.54 -7.75 4.10
CA GLY A 413 -24.45 -6.98 4.68
C GLY A 413 -23.17 -7.81 4.78
N ILE A 414 -22.28 -7.43 5.70
CA ILE A 414 -20.99 -8.08 5.87
C ILE A 414 -21.16 -9.50 6.42
N VAL A 415 -20.50 -10.46 5.77
CA VAL A 415 -20.27 -11.83 6.24
C VAL A 415 -18.79 -12.14 6.22
N ASN A 416 -18.34 -13.01 7.11
CA ASN A 416 -16.95 -13.40 7.21
C ASN A 416 -16.74 -14.79 6.60
N LEU A 417 -15.79 -14.87 5.66
CA LEU A 417 -15.22 -16.12 5.19
C LEU A 417 -14.09 -16.50 6.17
N ASN A 418 -14.31 -17.52 6.98
CA ASN A 418 -13.34 -17.98 7.96
C ASN A 418 -12.61 -19.22 7.45
N PHE A 419 -11.31 -19.16 7.40
CA PHE A 419 -10.42 -20.29 7.12
C PHE A 419 -9.67 -20.63 8.38
N ASN A 420 -9.88 -21.82 8.92
CA ASN A 420 -9.34 -22.23 10.21
C ASN A 420 -8.58 -23.55 10.09
N ASN A 421 -7.73 -23.80 11.09
CA ASN A 421 -7.08 -25.08 11.32
C ASN A 421 -6.32 -25.64 10.07
N LEU A 422 -5.72 -24.75 9.27
CA LEU A 422 -4.94 -25.17 8.12
C LEU A 422 -3.74 -26.01 8.60
N ASP A 423 -3.50 -27.14 7.92
CA ASP A 423 -2.49 -28.13 8.28
C ASP A 423 -2.63 -28.65 9.72
N ASN A 424 -3.87 -28.74 10.22
CA ASN A 424 -4.21 -29.07 11.61
C ASN A 424 -3.55 -28.11 12.64
N ASN A 425 -3.26 -26.88 12.26
CA ASN A 425 -2.68 -25.86 13.11
C ASN A 425 -3.73 -24.77 13.41
N ASN A 426 -4.14 -24.68 14.68
CA ASN A 426 -5.15 -23.70 15.13
C ASN A 426 -4.69 -22.24 15.09
N LEU A 427 -3.38 -21.97 14.90
CA LEU A 427 -2.85 -20.63 14.66
C LEU A 427 -2.83 -20.27 13.16
N ALA A 428 -3.03 -21.26 12.28
CA ALA A 428 -3.13 -21.03 10.85
C ALA A 428 -4.59 -20.74 10.49
N LYS A 429 -5.04 -19.52 10.74
CA LYS A 429 -6.39 -19.04 10.46
C LYS A 429 -6.36 -17.68 9.77
N ALA A 430 -7.37 -17.41 8.94
CA ALA A 430 -7.58 -16.13 8.27
C ALA A 430 -9.08 -15.83 8.17
N VAL A 431 -9.43 -14.56 8.18
CA VAL A 431 -10.79 -14.07 7.98
C VAL A 431 -10.80 -13.09 6.81
N ILE A 432 -11.78 -13.23 5.92
CA ILE A 432 -11.97 -12.32 4.78
C ILE A 432 -13.43 -11.86 4.80
N PRO A 433 -13.69 -10.59 5.14
CA PRO A 433 -15.03 -10.03 5.12
C PRO A 433 -15.45 -9.72 3.67
N ILE A 434 -16.66 -10.15 3.31
CA ILE A 434 -17.29 -9.86 2.02
C ILE A 434 -18.72 -9.33 2.25
N VAL A 435 -19.32 -8.77 1.21
CA VAL A 435 -20.66 -8.19 1.31
C VAL A 435 -21.69 -9.02 0.53
N ILE A 436 -22.81 -9.31 1.17
CA ILE A 436 -23.99 -9.89 0.54
C ILE A 436 -25.04 -8.79 0.43
N ASN A 437 -25.49 -8.52 -0.79
CA ASN A 437 -26.52 -7.53 -1.05
C ASN A 437 -27.91 -8.10 -0.74
N ARG A 438 -28.79 -7.24 -0.20
CA ARG A 438 -30.18 -7.62 0.01
C ARG A 438 -30.89 -7.64 -1.34
N ILE A 439 -31.66 -8.69 -1.63
CA ILE A 439 -32.64 -8.60 -2.71
C ILE A 439 -33.65 -7.52 -2.35
N THR A 440 -33.64 -6.41 -3.08
CA THR A 440 -34.68 -5.40 -2.97
C THR A 440 -35.89 -5.84 -3.81
N GLN A 441 -37.12 -5.35 -3.49
CA GLN A 441 -38.28 -5.64 -4.33
C GLN A 441 -38.12 -5.20 -5.79
N ASN A 442 -37.17 -4.29 -6.05
CA ASN A 442 -36.78 -3.91 -7.41
C ASN A 442 -35.90 -4.98 -8.08
N ASP A 443 -35.07 -5.73 -7.31
CA ASP A 443 -34.24 -6.82 -7.84
C ASP A 443 -35.06 -8.07 -8.19
N SER A 444 -36.22 -8.30 -7.54
CA SER A 444 -37.14 -9.37 -7.90
C SER A 444 -37.85 -9.14 -9.25
N ASN A 445 -37.75 -7.93 -9.80
CA ASN A 445 -38.19 -7.54 -11.14
C ASN A 445 -36.99 -7.22 -12.06
N GLY A 446 -35.75 -7.27 -11.56
CA GLY A 446 -34.54 -7.00 -12.34
C GLY A 446 -34.19 -8.14 -13.30
N ILE A 447 -33.87 -7.79 -14.53
CA ILE A 447 -33.42 -8.75 -15.53
C ILE A 447 -31.97 -9.16 -15.19
N PRO A 448 -31.65 -10.47 -15.08
CA PRO A 448 -30.29 -10.91 -14.74
C PRO A 448 -29.20 -10.39 -15.66
N VAL A 449 -28.02 -10.08 -15.11
CA VAL A 449 -26.89 -9.45 -15.83
C VAL A 449 -26.45 -10.26 -17.06
N TRP A 450 -26.51 -11.60 -17.01
CA TRP A 450 -26.14 -12.43 -18.17
C TRP A 450 -27.06 -12.19 -19.39
N ILE A 451 -28.30 -11.72 -19.16
CA ILE A 451 -29.22 -11.35 -20.25
C ILE A 451 -28.76 -10.02 -20.86
N LYS A 452 -28.25 -9.07 -20.05
CA LYS A 452 -27.65 -7.83 -20.53
C LYS A 452 -26.43 -8.11 -21.42
N ASN A 453 -25.59 -9.06 -21.04
CA ASN A 453 -24.46 -9.51 -21.86
C ASN A 453 -24.93 -10.05 -23.21
N ASN A 454 -25.98 -10.87 -23.23
CA ASN A 454 -26.56 -11.36 -24.49
C ASN A 454 -27.10 -10.23 -25.37
N ALA A 455 -27.72 -9.21 -24.78
CA ALA A 455 -28.18 -8.04 -25.49
C ALA A 455 -27.01 -7.21 -26.07
N GLY A 456 -25.89 -7.12 -25.34
CA GLY A 456 -24.65 -6.52 -25.83
C GLY A 456 -24.11 -7.28 -27.04
N TRP A 457 -23.95 -8.60 -26.97
CA TRP A 457 -23.50 -9.43 -28.08
C TRP A 457 -24.40 -9.33 -29.30
N TRP A 458 -25.71 -9.21 -29.08
CA TRP A 458 -26.65 -8.97 -30.16
C TRP A 458 -26.47 -7.59 -30.80
N SER A 459 -26.30 -6.54 -30.01
CA SER A 459 -26.04 -5.19 -30.50
C SER A 459 -24.75 -5.08 -31.32
N GLU A 460 -23.76 -5.90 -30.98
CA GLU A 460 -22.46 -6.02 -31.66
C GLU A 460 -22.46 -7.05 -32.82
N GLU A 461 -23.64 -7.59 -33.19
CA GLU A 461 -23.81 -8.59 -34.27
C GLU A 461 -23.08 -9.92 -34.02
N GLN A 462 -22.71 -10.23 -32.78
CA GLN A 462 -22.10 -11.51 -32.40
C GLN A 462 -23.13 -12.64 -32.33
N ILE A 463 -24.42 -12.34 -32.11
CA ILE A 463 -25.55 -13.25 -32.25
C ILE A 463 -26.58 -12.65 -33.20
N ASP A 464 -27.27 -13.53 -33.95
CA ASP A 464 -28.24 -13.08 -34.94
C ASP A 464 -29.61 -12.73 -34.31
N ASP A 465 -30.46 -12.03 -35.10
CA ASP A 465 -31.75 -11.55 -34.64
C ASP A 465 -32.67 -12.69 -34.18
N ASN A 466 -32.68 -13.84 -34.85
CA ASN A 466 -33.53 -14.97 -34.50
C ASN A 466 -33.11 -15.60 -33.16
N THR A 467 -31.83 -15.77 -32.96
CA THR A 467 -31.26 -16.28 -31.70
C THR A 467 -31.62 -15.36 -30.54
N PHE A 468 -31.52 -14.06 -30.73
CA PHE A 468 -31.89 -13.09 -29.70
C PHE A 468 -33.40 -13.12 -29.40
N ILE A 469 -34.27 -13.09 -30.44
CA ILE A 469 -35.74 -13.16 -30.28
C ILE A 469 -36.14 -14.40 -29.52
N GLN A 470 -35.68 -15.60 -29.93
CA GLN A 470 -35.99 -16.86 -29.24
C GLN A 470 -35.55 -16.84 -27.77
N GLY A 471 -34.41 -16.26 -27.48
CA GLY A 471 -33.93 -16.05 -26.11
C GLY A 471 -34.89 -15.16 -25.30
N ILE A 472 -35.31 -14.02 -25.85
CA ILE A 472 -36.24 -13.10 -25.18
C ILE A 472 -37.63 -13.76 -25.01
N GLU A 473 -38.17 -14.45 -26.02
CA GLU A 473 -39.44 -15.18 -25.92
C GLU A 473 -39.42 -16.23 -24.79
N TYR A 474 -38.32 -17.02 -24.71
CA TYR A 474 -38.11 -17.95 -23.61
C TYR A 474 -38.10 -17.27 -22.24
N LEU A 475 -37.40 -16.14 -22.11
CA LEU A 475 -37.29 -15.40 -20.86
C LEU A 475 -38.65 -14.81 -20.41
N ILE A 476 -39.46 -14.35 -21.35
CA ILE A 476 -40.82 -13.83 -21.06
C ILE A 476 -41.76 -15.00 -20.68
N GLN A 477 -41.75 -16.10 -21.42
CA GLN A 477 -42.57 -17.28 -21.14
C GLN A 477 -42.27 -17.92 -19.78
N ASN A 478 -41.01 -17.81 -19.29
CA ASN A 478 -40.60 -18.30 -17.98
C ASN A 478 -40.67 -17.23 -16.87
N ASN A 479 -41.30 -16.07 -17.13
CA ASN A 479 -41.45 -14.94 -16.19
C ASN A 479 -40.09 -14.40 -15.65
N ILE A 480 -39.00 -14.57 -16.38
CA ILE A 480 -37.71 -13.98 -16.05
C ILE A 480 -37.68 -12.50 -16.47
N ILE A 481 -38.26 -12.19 -17.63
CA ILE A 481 -38.60 -10.81 -18.03
C ILE A 481 -40.09 -10.64 -17.96
N VAL A 482 -40.56 -9.72 -17.13
CA VAL A 482 -42.00 -9.41 -16.99
C VAL A 482 -42.32 -8.22 -17.88
N ILE A 483 -43.15 -8.44 -18.89
CA ILE A 483 -43.65 -7.39 -19.76
C ILE A 483 -45.05 -6.95 -19.27
N PRO A 484 -45.31 -5.64 -19.14
CA PRO A 484 -46.66 -5.16 -18.86
C PRO A 484 -47.66 -5.66 -19.91
N GLN A 485 -48.97 -5.83 -19.52
CA GLN A 485 -49.98 -6.38 -20.43
C GLN A 485 -49.99 -5.64 -21.77
N THR A 486 -49.44 -6.29 -22.79
CA THR A 486 -49.24 -5.74 -24.13
C THR A 486 -50.02 -6.57 -25.14
N GLN A 487 -50.83 -5.93 -25.99
CA GLN A 487 -51.57 -6.63 -27.04
C GLN A 487 -50.59 -7.11 -28.12
N GLN A 488 -50.66 -8.40 -28.47
CA GLN A 488 -49.92 -8.99 -29.55
C GLN A 488 -50.35 -8.39 -30.88
N GLY A 489 -49.42 -7.84 -31.67
CA GLY A 489 -49.68 -7.37 -33.01
C GLY A 489 -49.68 -8.48 -34.06
N ASN A 490 -50.29 -8.24 -35.21
CA ASN A 490 -50.18 -9.12 -36.36
C ASN A 490 -48.95 -8.72 -37.17
N SER A 491 -48.06 -9.66 -37.48
CA SER A 491 -46.82 -9.42 -38.20
C SER A 491 -47.04 -8.99 -39.65
N ASP A 492 -46.66 -7.75 -39.96
CA ASP A 492 -46.14 -7.42 -41.30
C ASP A 492 -44.65 -7.12 -41.12
N SER A 493 -43.84 -8.15 -41.44
CA SER A 493 -42.44 -8.25 -41.09
C SER A 493 -41.55 -7.27 -41.87
N ASN A 494 -41.20 -6.19 -41.25
CA ASN A 494 -39.99 -5.44 -41.61
C ASN A 494 -38.98 -5.54 -40.46
N GLY A 495 -38.27 -6.64 -40.31
CA GLY A 495 -37.09 -6.82 -39.41
C GLY A 495 -37.06 -6.00 -38.10
N ILE A 496 -36.14 -6.26 -37.23
CA ILE A 496 -35.97 -5.48 -36.00
C ILE A 496 -35.41 -4.11 -36.35
N PRO A 497 -36.04 -3.00 -35.93
CA PRO A 497 -35.49 -1.67 -36.14
C PRO A 497 -34.12 -1.48 -35.49
N VAL A 498 -33.18 -0.80 -36.19
CA VAL A 498 -31.81 -0.56 -35.73
C VAL A 498 -31.75 0.11 -34.35
N TRP A 499 -32.72 0.99 -34.03
CA TRP A 499 -32.75 1.67 -32.76
C TRP A 499 -32.99 0.70 -31.58
N ILE A 500 -33.64 -0.43 -31.77
CA ILE A 500 -33.80 -1.48 -30.74
C ILE A 500 -32.42 -2.15 -30.47
N LYS A 501 -31.62 -2.41 -31.50
CA LYS A 501 -30.25 -2.89 -31.31
C LYS A 501 -29.40 -1.89 -30.53
N ASN A 502 -29.51 -0.60 -30.84
CA ASN A 502 -28.81 0.43 -30.09
C ASN A 502 -29.26 0.46 -28.62
N ASN A 503 -30.57 0.35 -28.35
CA ASN A 503 -31.09 0.28 -27.00
C ASN A 503 -30.55 -0.96 -26.25
N ALA A 504 -30.42 -2.09 -26.90
CA ALA A 504 -29.86 -3.30 -26.32
C ALA A 504 -28.37 -3.10 -25.91
N GLY A 505 -27.59 -2.43 -26.74
CA GLY A 505 -26.20 -2.06 -26.42
C GLY A 505 -26.13 -1.10 -25.25
N TRP A 506 -26.92 -0.02 -25.24
CA TRP A 506 -26.98 0.95 -24.13
C TRP A 506 -27.51 0.34 -22.84
N TRP A 507 -28.36 -0.66 -22.93
CA TRP A 507 -28.82 -1.40 -21.78
C TRP A 507 -27.74 -2.34 -21.22
N ALA A 508 -26.99 -2.99 -22.11
CA ALA A 508 -25.89 -3.85 -21.74
C ALA A 508 -24.75 -3.09 -21.05
N ASP A 509 -24.45 -1.86 -21.48
CA ASP A 509 -23.43 -0.99 -20.89
C ASP A 509 -23.95 -0.14 -19.71
N GLY A 510 -25.25 -0.27 -19.34
CA GLY A 510 -25.86 0.44 -18.21
C GLY A 510 -26.26 1.90 -18.51
N SER A 511 -26.17 2.37 -19.77
CA SER A 511 -26.58 3.72 -20.17
C SER A 511 -28.08 3.95 -20.12
N ILE A 512 -28.88 2.87 -20.19
CA ILE A 512 -30.34 2.89 -19.96
C ILE A 512 -30.74 1.81 -18.95
N ASN A 513 -31.82 2.04 -18.20
CA ASN A 513 -32.34 1.11 -17.20
C ASN A 513 -33.22 0.01 -17.82
N ASP A 514 -33.57 -1.01 -17.02
CA ASP A 514 -34.38 -2.16 -17.44
C ASP A 514 -35.76 -1.73 -17.97
N GLU A 515 -36.40 -0.72 -17.36
CA GLU A 515 -37.71 -0.21 -17.77
C GLU A 515 -37.66 0.35 -19.20
N THR A 516 -36.64 1.11 -19.55
CA THR A 516 -36.45 1.66 -20.91
C THR A 516 -36.22 0.54 -21.94
N PHE A 517 -35.50 -0.50 -21.57
CA PHE A 517 -35.30 -1.67 -22.44
C PHE A 517 -36.59 -2.47 -22.64
N ILE A 518 -37.38 -2.69 -21.56
CA ILE A 518 -38.69 -3.35 -21.60
C ILE A 518 -39.65 -2.61 -22.54
N GLN A 519 -39.66 -1.28 -22.56
CA GLN A 519 -40.47 -0.49 -23.52
C GLN A 519 -40.09 -0.80 -24.97
N GLY A 520 -38.82 -1.06 -25.24
CA GLY A 520 -38.35 -1.54 -26.55
C GLY A 520 -38.90 -2.92 -26.90
N LEU A 521 -38.94 -3.86 -25.92
CA LEU A 521 -39.53 -5.19 -26.10
C LEU A 521 -41.04 -5.11 -26.31
N GLU A 522 -41.78 -4.26 -25.58
CA GLU A 522 -43.21 -4.01 -25.81
C GLU A 522 -43.49 -3.57 -27.25
N PHE A 523 -42.64 -2.69 -27.81
CA PHE A 523 -42.76 -2.27 -29.20
C PHE A 523 -42.63 -3.48 -30.16
N LEU A 524 -41.67 -4.40 -29.91
CA LEU A 524 -41.46 -5.60 -30.73
C LEU A 524 -42.66 -6.55 -30.65
N ILE A 525 -43.30 -6.70 -29.47
CA ILE A 525 -44.53 -7.50 -29.27
C ILE A 525 -45.70 -6.85 -29.99
N LYS A 526 -45.92 -5.54 -29.83
CA LYS A 526 -47.01 -4.78 -30.49
C LYS A 526 -46.92 -4.84 -32.01
N ASN A 527 -45.74 -5.01 -32.56
CA ASN A 527 -45.53 -5.15 -34.01
C ASN A 527 -45.40 -6.61 -34.48
N GLY A 528 -45.68 -7.59 -33.60
CA GLY A 528 -45.67 -9.01 -33.96
C GLY A 528 -44.29 -9.58 -34.32
N ILE A 529 -43.24 -8.96 -33.88
CA ILE A 529 -41.84 -9.43 -34.11
C ILE A 529 -41.42 -10.43 -33.03
N ILE A 530 -41.88 -10.21 -31.78
CA ILE A 530 -41.73 -11.15 -30.65
C ILE A 530 -43.11 -11.74 -30.34
N HIS A 531 -43.18 -13.06 -30.15
CA HIS A 531 -44.39 -13.78 -29.85
C HIS A 531 -44.37 -14.31 -28.40
N VAL A 532 -45.32 -13.88 -27.58
CA VAL A 532 -45.41 -14.22 -26.13
C VAL A 532 -46.78 -14.79 -25.78
#